data_d6167636c7666138e8ea7463dd593116
#
_entry.id   d6167636c7666138e8ea7463dd593116
#
_cell.length_a   1.000
_cell.length_b   1.000
_cell.length_c   1.000
_cell.angle_alpha   90.00
_cell.angle_beta   90.00
_cell.angle_gamma   90.00
#
_symmetry.space_group_name_H-M   'P 1'
#
loop_
_entity.id
_entity.type
_entity.pdbx_description
1 polymer ?
#
loop_
_entity_poly.entity_id
_entity_poly.type
_entity_poly.pdbx_seq_one_letter_code
_entity_poly.pdbx_strand_id
1 'polypeptide(L)'
;FGFKKTHVYQLLEFAEVTRNIEFSAIAENLMLPQTESVARPLTRLEPEEQPIVWQRAVDSAPNGKITAAHVQSVKDEYEKAKRITEPSDYDFSDDATDYDWTEDEESPEQAYIEPEEVATVSKPHVSNNSGNNEWYTPSEYVEAARKVLGVIELDPASSPEANQVVKAKVYYTVNDDGLQFDWHGKVWMNPPYASGLIDRFATKIVFHYENKDITEAIILVNNATETGWFNEIINASSAAIFPKSRVRFWKPDGELGAPLQGQAIMYLGANKESFLREFSKFGWGAEIVIPR
;
A
#
# COMPACT_ATOMS: atom_id res chain seq x y z
N PHE A 1 18.81 25.45 -15.45
CA PHE A 1 17.36 25.41 -15.64
C PHE A 1 16.78 24.70 -14.43
N GLY A 2 16.19 25.47 -13.48
CA GLY A 2 15.69 24.94 -12.21
C GLY A 2 14.24 24.50 -12.33
N PHE A 3 13.97 23.33 -12.86
CA PHE A 3 12.66 22.70 -12.66
C PHE A 3 12.57 22.19 -11.21
N LYS A 4 11.42 22.41 -10.55
CA LYS A 4 11.13 21.76 -9.26
C LYS A 4 11.10 20.24 -9.49
N LYS A 5 11.75 19.47 -8.64
CA LYS A 5 11.83 17.99 -8.75
C LYS A 5 10.45 17.36 -8.99
N THR A 6 9.40 17.83 -8.31
CA THR A 6 7.99 17.39 -8.51
C THR A 6 7.55 17.48 -9.96
N HIS A 7 7.95 18.52 -10.68
CA HIS A 7 7.60 18.67 -12.10
C HIS A 7 8.31 17.64 -12.99
N VAL A 8 9.52 17.22 -12.60
CA VAL A 8 10.25 16.18 -13.33
C VAL A 8 9.55 14.83 -13.21
N TYR A 9 9.04 14.47 -12.03
CA TYR A 9 8.27 13.23 -11.83
C TYR A 9 6.98 13.22 -12.65
N GLN A 10 6.24 14.31 -12.62
CA GLN A 10 5.03 14.44 -13.42
C GLN A 10 5.31 14.30 -14.91
N LEU A 11 6.45 14.80 -15.38
CA LEU A 11 6.87 14.62 -16.76
C LEU A 11 7.31 13.20 -17.08
N LEU A 12 7.93 12.49 -16.14
CA LEU A 12 8.28 11.08 -16.29
C LEU A 12 7.04 10.20 -16.34
N GLU A 13 6.09 10.36 -15.43
CA GLU A 13 4.81 9.67 -15.45
C GLU A 13 4.04 9.96 -16.76
N PHE A 14 4.03 11.20 -17.20
CA PHE A 14 3.43 11.59 -18.47
C PHE A 14 4.10 10.90 -19.67
N ALA A 15 5.42 10.85 -19.68
CA ALA A 15 6.20 10.19 -20.74
C ALA A 15 5.94 8.66 -20.74
N GLU A 16 5.80 8.06 -19.58
CA GLU A 16 5.51 6.63 -19.43
C GLU A 16 4.11 6.29 -19.94
N VAL A 17 3.06 7.01 -19.49
CA VAL A 17 1.70 6.85 -20.00
C VAL A 17 1.64 7.04 -21.51
N THR A 18 2.31 8.08 -22.02
CA THR A 18 2.34 8.36 -23.47
C THR A 18 2.98 7.21 -24.22
N ARG A 19 4.10 6.68 -23.71
CA ARG A 19 4.79 5.53 -24.29
C ARG A 19 3.91 4.27 -24.26
N ASN A 20 3.24 3.98 -23.16
CA ASN A 20 2.37 2.80 -23.05
C ASN A 20 1.19 2.88 -24.03
N ILE A 21 0.67 4.08 -24.29
CA ILE A 21 -0.36 4.31 -25.31
C ILE A 21 0.21 4.15 -26.71
N GLU A 22 1.38 4.76 -27.01
CA GLU A 22 2.00 4.75 -28.34
C GLU A 22 2.40 3.34 -28.79
N PHE A 23 2.91 2.50 -27.89
CA PHE A 23 3.37 1.15 -28.21
C PHE A 23 2.28 0.08 -28.03
N SER A 24 1.05 0.47 -27.73
CA SER A 24 -0.07 -0.47 -27.63
C SER A 24 -0.55 -0.93 -29.00
N ALA A 25 -1.13 -2.13 -29.06
CA ALA A 25 -1.76 -2.66 -30.28
C ALA A 25 -2.97 -1.83 -30.78
N ILE A 26 -3.47 -0.89 -29.96
CA ILE A 26 -4.61 -0.02 -30.25
C ILE A 26 -4.15 1.29 -30.91
N ALA A 27 -2.85 1.54 -30.95
CA ALA A 27 -2.27 2.87 -31.27
C ALA A 27 -2.36 3.30 -32.74
N GLU A 28 -2.78 2.43 -33.68
CA GLU A 28 -2.92 2.84 -35.09
C GLU A 28 -3.97 3.95 -35.21
N ASN A 29 -3.48 5.20 -35.38
CA ASN A 29 -4.26 6.44 -35.45
C ASN A 29 -4.80 7.00 -34.13
N LEU A 30 -4.30 6.57 -32.97
CA LEU A 30 -4.71 7.08 -31.68
C LEU A 30 -4.03 8.42 -31.38
N MET A 31 -4.85 9.46 -31.05
CA MET A 31 -4.31 10.73 -30.59
C MET A 31 -3.65 10.55 -29.22
N LEU A 32 -2.36 10.93 -29.09
CA LEU A 32 -1.66 10.88 -27.80
C LEU A 32 -2.08 12.00 -26.87
N PRO A 33 -2.00 11.82 -25.54
CA PRO A 33 -2.23 12.88 -24.58
C PRO A 33 -1.32 14.09 -24.83
N GLN A 34 -1.88 15.28 -24.93
CA GLN A 34 -1.10 16.47 -25.29
C GLN A 34 -0.50 17.19 -24.09
N THR A 35 -0.97 16.89 -22.87
CA THR A 35 -0.47 17.52 -21.64
C THR A 35 -0.46 16.53 -20.48
N GLU A 36 0.44 16.74 -19.55
CA GLU A 36 0.56 15.97 -18.32
C GLU A 36 -0.76 15.93 -17.54
N SER A 37 -1.44 17.05 -17.40
CA SER A 37 -2.70 17.13 -16.66
C SER A 37 -3.81 16.24 -17.23
N VAL A 38 -3.83 16.05 -18.55
CA VAL A 38 -4.82 15.19 -19.23
C VAL A 38 -4.45 13.71 -19.08
N ALA A 39 -3.16 13.38 -19.07
CA ALA A 39 -2.68 12.00 -18.88
C ALA A 39 -2.72 11.54 -17.41
N ARG A 40 -2.66 12.46 -16.45
CA ARG A 40 -2.56 12.17 -15.02
C ARG A 40 -3.61 11.18 -14.48
N PRO A 41 -4.88 11.21 -14.88
CA PRO A 41 -5.83 10.20 -14.42
C PRO A 41 -5.44 8.76 -14.80
N LEU A 42 -4.67 8.59 -15.88
CA LEU A 42 -4.25 7.28 -16.40
C LEU A 42 -3.04 6.71 -15.65
N THR A 43 -2.25 7.52 -14.95
CA THR A 43 -1.06 7.06 -14.22
C THR A 43 -1.38 6.06 -13.10
N ARG A 44 -2.65 5.94 -12.72
CA ARG A 44 -3.14 5.02 -11.68
C ARG A 44 -3.69 3.71 -12.24
N LEU A 45 -3.64 3.51 -13.53
CA LEU A 45 -4.07 2.29 -14.21
C LEU A 45 -2.85 1.43 -14.54
N GLU A 46 -3.06 0.12 -14.61
CA GLU A 46 -2.03 -0.79 -15.12
C GLU A 46 -1.62 -0.38 -16.55
N PRO A 47 -0.36 -0.59 -16.95
CA PRO A 47 0.15 -0.18 -18.25
C PRO A 47 -0.71 -0.63 -19.43
N GLU A 48 -1.28 -1.84 -19.34
CA GLU A 48 -2.13 -2.45 -20.38
C GLU A 48 -3.52 -1.81 -20.46
N GLU A 49 -4.00 -1.23 -19.38
CA GLU A 49 -5.30 -0.57 -19.27
C GLU A 49 -5.28 0.88 -19.76
N GLN A 50 -4.13 1.53 -19.66
CA GLN A 50 -3.97 2.95 -20.04
C GLN A 50 -4.40 3.23 -21.48
N PRO A 51 -3.99 2.45 -22.49
CA PRO A 51 -4.44 2.63 -23.86
C PRO A 51 -5.95 2.43 -24.04
N ILE A 52 -6.53 1.46 -23.34
CA ILE A 52 -7.97 1.12 -23.44
C ILE A 52 -8.82 2.29 -22.91
N VAL A 53 -8.46 2.80 -21.75
CA VAL A 53 -9.20 3.92 -21.11
C VAL A 53 -8.98 5.21 -21.90
N TRP A 54 -7.77 5.43 -22.40
CA TRP A 54 -7.47 6.57 -23.25
C TRP A 54 -8.28 6.55 -24.56
N GLN A 55 -8.36 5.43 -25.24
CA GLN A 55 -9.18 5.27 -26.45
C GLN A 55 -10.64 5.62 -26.17
N ARG A 56 -11.21 5.08 -25.08
CA ARG A 56 -12.57 5.42 -24.66
C ARG A 56 -12.77 6.91 -24.39
N ALA A 57 -11.77 7.55 -23.79
CA ALA A 57 -11.82 9.00 -23.54
C ALA A 57 -11.73 9.80 -24.83
N VAL A 58 -10.97 9.34 -25.83
CA VAL A 58 -10.93 9.96 -27.17
C VAL A 58 -12.29 9.82 -27.86
N ASP A 59 -12.85 8.62 -27.88
CA ASP A 59 -14.09 8.29 -28.59
C ASP A 59 -15.33 8.98 -27.99
N SER A 60 -15.33 9.19 -26.66
CA SER A 60 -16.44 9.80 -25.93
C SER A 60 -16.28 11.28 -25.66
N ALA A 61 -15.21 11.91 -26.16
CA ALA A 61 -14.89 13.30 -25.85
C ALA A 61 -15.98 14.28 -26.30
N PRO A 62 -16.60 15.05 -25.39
CA PRO A 62 -17.61 16.03 -25.75
C PRO A 62 -17.02 17.10 -26.70
N ASN A 63 -17.64 17.28 -27.86
CA ASN A 63 -17.17 18.21 -28.90
C ASN A 63 -15.70 18.00 -29.33
N GLY A 64 -15.19 16.78 -29.22
CA GLY A 64 -13.78 16.45 -29.53
C GLY A 64 -12.75 17.05 -28.58
N LYS A 65 -13.17 17.59 -27.44
CA LYS A 65 -12.26 18.18 -26.45
C LYS A 65 -12.04 17.24 -25.28
N ILE A 66 -10.81 16.71 -25.17
CA ILE A 66 -10.39 15.83 -24.08
C ILE A 66 -9.86 16.71 -22.93
N THR A 67 -10.43 16.56 -21.74
CA THR A 67 -10.00 17.25 -20.51
C THR A 67 -9.64 16.24 -19.44
N ALA A 68 -8.83 16.62 -18.45
CA ALA A 68 -8.49 15.77 -17.31
C ALA A 68 -9.73 15.23 -16.56
N ALA A 69 -10.75 16.08 -16.38
CA ALA A 69 -12.00 15.67 -15.74
C ALA A 69 -12.77 14.63 -16.57
N HIS A 70 -12.77 14.76 -17.91
CA HIS A 70 -13.38 13.78 -18.79
C HIS A 70 -12.65 12.44 -18.73
N VAL A 71 -11.31 12.44 -18.81
CA VAL A 71 -10.49 11.21 -18.68
C VAL A 71 -10.70 10.55 -17.33
N GLN A 72 -10.81 11.33 -16.25
CA GLN A 72 -11.11 10.80 -14.91
C GLN A 72 -12.48 10.11 -14.88
N SER A 73 -13.52 10.73 -15.46
CA SER A 73 -14.85 10.12 -15.52
C SER A 73 -14.86 8.80 -16.27
N VAL A 74 -14.20 8.74 -17.43
CA VAL A 74 -14.09 7.51 -18.23
C VAL A 74 -13.31 6.42 -17.48
N LYS A 75 -12.25 6.79 -16.78
CA LYS A 75 -11.52 5.89 -15.91
C LYS A 75 -12.40 5.30 -14.81
N ASP A 76 -13.16 6.14 -14.10
CA ASP A 76 -14.04 5.70 -13.01
C ASP A 76 -15.14 4.76 -13.53
N GLU A 77 -15.69 5.02 -14.71
CA GLU A 77 -16.63 4.12 -15.38
C GLU A 77 -16.00 2.79 -15.78
N TYR A 78 -14.77 2.81 -16.28
CA TYR A 78 -14.00 1.61 -16.64
C TYR A 78 -13.73 0.74 -15.41
N GLU A 79 -13.24 1.31 -14.33
CA GLU A 79 -12.98 0.60 -13.07
C GLU A 79 -14.27 0.05 -12.47
N LYS A 80 -15.38 0.78 -12.56
CA LYS A 80 -16.69 0.30 -12.11
C LYS A 80 -17.18 -0.89 -12.94
N ALA A 81 -17.02 -0.84 -14.27
CA ALA A 81 -17.39 -1.94 -15.17
C ALA A 81 -16.51 -3.18 -14.90
N LYS A 82 -15.22 -3.01 -14.68
CA LYS A 82 -14.28 -4.09 -14.35
C LYS A 82 -14.71 -4.82 -13.07
N ARG A 83 -15.12 -4.09 -12.02
CA ARG A 83 -15.63 -4.69 -10.77
C ARG A 83 -16.91 -5.51 -10.95
N ILE A 84 -17.69 -5.23 -12.00
CA ILE A 84 -18.94 -5.96 -12.29
C ILE A 84 -18.67 -7.22 -13.12
N THR A 85 -17.64 -7.20 -13.97
CA THR A 85 -17.35 -8.26 -14.95
C THR A 85 -16.31 -9.27 -14.50
N GLU A 86 -15.49 -8.93 -13.52
CA GLU A 86 -14.61 -9.89 -12.85
C GLU A 86 -15.36 -10.43 -11.62
N PRO A 87 -15.85 -11.69 -11.63
CA PRO A 87 -16.20 -12.36 -10.39
C PRO A 87 -14.92 -12.39 -9.58
N SER A 88 -15.00 -12.01 -8.31
CA SER A 88 -13.89 -12.15 -7.39
C SER A 88 -13.56 -13.63 -7.21
N ASP A 89 -12.77 -14.19 -8.12
CA ASP A 89 -12.16 -15.53 -7.98
C ASP A 89 -10.96 -15.46 -7.02
N TYR A 90 -11.19 -14.87 -5.87
CA TYR A 90 -10.40 -15.12 -4.67
C TYR A 90 -11.36 -15.40 -3.53
N ASP A 91 -12.10 -16.50 -3.68
CA ASP A 91 -12.64 -17.25 -2.56
C ASP A 91 -11.45 -18.00 -1.92
N PHE A 92 -10.69 -17.30 -1.09
CA PHE A 92 -9.87 -17.95 -0.10
C PHE A 92 -10.83 -18.37 1.01
N SER A 93 -11.57 -19.45 0.79
CA SER A 93 -12.15 -20.21 1.86
C SER A 93 -10.98 -20.71 2.70
N ASP A 94 -10.78 -20.05 3.85
CA ASP A 94 -9.95 -20.54 4.93
C ASP A 94 -10.45 -21.91 5.35
N ASP A 95 -9.94 -22.96 4.70
CA ASP A 95 -9.85 -24.27 5.31
C ASP A 95 -8.58 -24.28 6.17
N ALA A 96 -8.60 -23.46 7.23
CA ALA A 96 -7.69 -23.61 8.34
C ALA A 96 -8.14 -24.84 9.11
N THR A 97 -7.77 -26.01 8.62
CA THR A 97 -7.77 -27.20 9.46
C THR A 97 -6.83 -26.98 10.62
N ASP A 98 -7.43 -26.80 11.77
CA ASP A 98 -6.83 -26.88 13.08
C ASP A 98 -6.03 -28.19 13.18
N TYR A 99 -4.70 -28.11 13.06
CA TYR A 99 -3.82 -29.20 13.44
C TYR A 99 -3.63 -29.15 14.95
N ASP A 100 -4.58 -29.79 15.66
CA ASP A 100 -4.42 -30.11 17.06
C ASP A 100 -3.60 -31.41 17.18
N TRP A 101 -2.39 -31.31 17.72
CA TRP A 101 -1.57 -32.45 18.14
C TRP A 101 -1.89 -32.75 19.60
N THR A 102 -2.94 -33.55 19.85
CA THR A 102 -3.05 -34.30 21.11
C THR A 102 -3.43 -35.72 20.79
N GLU A 103 -2.54 -36.63 21.23
CA GLU A 103 -2.75 -38.08 21.22
C GLU A 103 -3.83 -38.48 22.21
N ASP A 104 -4.63 -39.48 21.78
CA ASP A 104 -5.33 -40.52 22.51
C ASP A 104 -6.21 -40.15 23.73
N GLU A 105 -7.50 -40.42 23.65
CA GLU A 105 -8.20 -41.54 24.34
C GLU A 105 -9.70 -41.52 24.04
N GLU A 106 -10.17 -42.72 23.68
CA GLU A 106 -11.47 -43.37 23.78
C GLU A 106 -12.77 -42.59 23.88
N SER A 107 -13.67 -42.96 22.95
CA SER A 107 -15.12 -42.77 22.91
C SER A 107 -15.85 -43.23 24.20
N PRO A 108 -17.00 -42.63 24.52
CA PRO A 108 -18.24 -43.38 24.23
C PRO A 108 -19.41 -42.53 23.67
N GLU A 109 -20.26 -43.26 22.93
CA GLU A 109 -21.59 -42.90 22.47
C GLU A 109 -22.42 -42.09 23.46
N GLN A 110 -23.09 -41.02 23.00
CA GLN A 110 -24.50 -40.78 23.40
C GLN A 110 -25.18 -39.66 22.59
N ALA A 111 -26.34 -40.06 22.05
CA ALA A 111 -27.60 -39.33 21.94
C ALA A 111 -27.65 -38.10 21.00
N TYR A 112 -28.23 -38.39 19.85
CA TYR A 112 -28.85 -37.45 18.92
C TYR A 112 -29.97 -36.66 19.58
N ILE A 113 -29.83 -35.35 19.70
CA ILE A 113 -30.91 -34.41 19.97
C ILE A 113 -30.98 -33.45 18.79
N GLU A 114 -32.10 -33.43 18.09
CA GLU A 114 -32.36 -32.44 17.02
C GLU A 114 -32.33 -31.02 17.64
N PRO A 115 -31.59 -30.07 17.06
CA PRO A 115 -31.71 -28.67 17.43
C PRO A 115 -32.80 -28.00 16.58
N GLU A 116 -33.70 -27.31 17.28
CA GLU A 116 -34.65 -26.35 16.70
C GLU A 116 -33.95 -25.32 15.82
N GLU A 117 -34.61 -24.97 14.71
CA GLU A 117 -34.22 -23.93 13.80
C GLU A 117 -34.00 -22.59 14.52
N VAL A 118 -32.74 -22.26 14.79
CA VAL A 118 -32.33 -20.87 15.04
C VAL A 118 -31.87 -20.29 13.71
N ALA A 119 -32.65 -19.38 13.17
CA ALA A 119 -32.30 -18.63 12.01
C ALA A 119 -30.98 -17.88 12.24
N THR A 120 -29.87 -18.46 11.83
CA THR A 120 -28.60 -17.78 11.78
C THR A 120 -28.62 -16.81 10.61
N VAL A 121 -28.84 -15.53 10.93
CA VAL A 121 -28.52 -14.44 10.02
C VAL A 121 -27.00 -14.47 9.84
N SER A 122 -26.56 -15.10 8.77
CA SER A 122 -25.16 -15.01 8.33
C SER A 122 -24.89 -13.55 8.00
N LYS A 123 -24.11 -12.88 8.86
CA LYS A 123 -23.54 -11.58 8.51
C LYS A 123 -22.64 -11.82 7.30
N PRO A 124 -22.83 -11.08 6.20
CA PRO A 124 -21.94 -11.19 5.07
C PRO A 124 -20.55 -10.81 5.54
N HIS A 125 -19.56 -11.65 5.25
CA HIS A 125 -18.14 -11.33 5.40
C HIS A 125 -17.78 -10.32 4.31
N VAL A 126 -18.15 -9.06 4.56
CA VAL A 126 -17.71 -7.96 3.71
C VAL A 126 -16.29 -7.67 4.14
N SER A 127 -15.35 -7.80 3.24
CA SER A 127 -14.06 -7.12 3.37
C SER A 127 -14.38 -5.62 3.36
N ASN A 128 -14.67 -5.11 4.54
CA ASN A 128 -14.94 -3.69 4.73
C ASN A 128 -13.62 -2.93 4.58
N ASN A 129 -13.24 -2.68 3.35
CA ASN A 129 -12.46 -1.51 3.04
C ASN A 129 -13.44 -0.32 3.18
N SER A 130 -13.62 0.15 4.41
CA SER A 130 -14.64 1.14 4.80
C SER A 130 -14.34 2.54 4.25
N GLY A 131 -13.41 2.67 3.29
CA GLY A 131 -12.99 3.95 2.74
C GLY A 131 -12.23 4.84 3.74
N ASN A 132 -12.12 4.42 4.99
CA ASN A 132 -11.30 5.08 6.00
C ASN A 132 -9.94 4.38 6.06
N ASN A 133 -8.94 5.00 5.45
CA ASN A 133 -7.55 4.50 5.42
C ASN A 133 -6.74 4.95 6.65
N GLU A 134 -7.36 5.53 7.66
CA GLU A 134 -6.68 6.03 8.86
C GLU A 134 -6.53 4.91 9.89
N TRP A 135 -5.38 4.24 9.82
CA TRP A 135 -4.97 3.19 10.73
C TRP A 135 -3.67 3.59 11.41
N TYR A 136 -3.72 3.79 12.72
CA TYR A 136 -2.61 4.31 13.50
C TYR A 136 -1.82 3.18 14.15
N THR A 137 -0.51 3.29 14.06
CA THR A 137 0.42 2.28 14.58
C THR A 137 0.47 2.32 16.11
N PRO A 138 0.44 1.15 16.78
CA PRO A 138 0.64 1.06 18.23
C PRO A 138 1.98 1.67 18.66
N SER A 139 1.97 2.34 19.80
CA SER A 139 3.12 3.12 20.30
C SER A 139 4.40 2.29 20.46
N GLU A 140 4.31 1.02 20.83
CA GLU A 140 5.47 0.15 21.03
C GLU A 140 6.31 -0.04 19.75
N TYR A 141 5.71 -0.05 18.57
CA TYR A 141 6.44 -0.13 17.29
C TYR A 141 7.14 1.19 16.98
N VAL A 142 6.45 2.30 17.21
CA VAL A 142 6.99 3.64 16.99
C VAL A 142 8.13 3.95 17.98
N GLU A 143 8.00 3.52 19.24
CA GLU A 143 9.08 3.67 20.24
C GLU A 143 10.30 2.81 19.83
N ALA A 144 10.11 1.61 19.31
CA ALA A 144 11.21 0.81 18.79
C ALA A 144 11.88 1.50 17.60
N ALA A 145 11.08 2.06 16.67
CA ALA A 145 11.62 2.83 15.56
C ALA A 145 12.45 4.03 16.05
N ARG A 146 11.96 4.75 17.04
CA ARG A 146 12.67 5.90 17.63
C ARG A 146 13.98 5.52 18.30
N LYS A 147 14.07 4.32 18.92
CA LYS A 147 15.33 3.81 19.48
C LYS A 147 16.36 3.50 18.41
N VAL A 148 15.93 3.03 17.23
CA VAL A 148 16.83 2.76 16.10
C VAL A 148 17.25 4.04 15.41
N LEU A 149 16.29 4.88 15.05
CA LEU A 149 16.52 6.11 14.30
C LEU A 149 17.09 7.25 15.17
N GLY A 150 16.93 7.19 16.50
CA GLY A 150 17.21 8.29 17.44
C GLY A 150 16.11 9.36 17.39
N VAL A 151 15.78 9.85 16.22
CA VAL A 151 14.70 10.81 15.98
C VAL A 151 13.97 10.44 14.70
N ILE A 152 12.66 10.60 14.67
CA ILE A 152 11.87 10.53 13.44
C ILE A 152 11.81 11.95 12.87
N GLU A 153 12.44 12.17 11.73
CA GLU A 153 12.50 13.48 11.11
C GLU A 153 11.32 13.72 10.19
N LEU A 154 10.84 12.65 9.52
CA LEU A 154 9.71 12.72 8.61
C LEU A 154 8.78 11.51 8.78
N ASP A 155 7.46 11.78 8.75
CA ASP A 155 6.39 10.81 8.52
C ASP A 155 5.57 11.31 7.32
N PRO A 156 5.75 10.73 6.13
CA PRO A 156 5.13 11.25 4.91
C PRO A 156 3.66 10.86 4.71
N ALA A 157 3.09 10.04 5.60
CA ALA A 157 1.73 9.53 5.52
C ALA A 157 1.09 9.46 6.91
N SER A 158 0.78 10.62 7.48
CA SER A 158 0.40 10.78 8.88
C SER A 158 -0.89 11.60 9.04
N SER A 159 -1.26 11.81 10.29
CA SER A 159 -2.30 12.75 10.70
C SER A 159 -1.88 13.47 11.99
N PRO A 160 -2.57 14.54 12.40
CA PRO A 160 -2.31 15.18 13.68
C PRO A 160 -2.40 14.21 14.87
N GLU A 161 -3.36 13.28 14.81
CA GLU A 161 -3.59 12.24 15.83
C GLU A 161 -2.47 11.20 15.82
N ALA A 162 -2.11 10.66 14.64
CA ALA A 162 -1.01 9.71 14.52
C ALA A 162 0.30 10.32 15.01
N ASN A 163 0.55 11.60 14.68
CA ASN A 163 1.78 12.27 15.06
C ASN A 163 1.90 12.57 16.56
N GLN A 164 0.82 12.49 17.34
CA GLN A 164 0.93 12.50 18.80
C GLN A 164 1.75 11.32 19.33
N VAL A 165 1.70 10.19 18.63
CA VAL A 165 2.47 8.97 18.93
C VAL A 165 3.79 8.96 18.18
N VAL A 166 3.78 9.24 16.86
CA VAL A 166 4.96 9.19 16.00
C VAL A 166 5.97 10.27 16.39
N LYS A 167 5.51 11.48 16.72
CA LYS A 167 6.33 12.65 17.08
C LYS A 167 7.43 12.92 16.05
N ALA A 168 7.09 12.81 14.77
CA ALA A 168 7.95 13.23 13.68
C ALA A 168 8.12 14.76 13.71
N LYS A 169 9.30 15.24 13.37
CA LYS A 169 9.56 16.70 13.27
C LYS A 169 8.73 17.34 12.15
N VAL A 170 8.60 16.62 11.04
CA VAL A 170 7.76 16.96 9.89
C VAL A 170 6.85 15.79 9.61
N TYR A 171 5.60 16.06 9.35
CA TYR A 171 4.66 15.04 8.91
C TYR A 171 3.70 15.65 7.88
N TYR A 172 3.21 14.79 6.99
CA TYR A 172 2.23 15.18 5.96
C TYR A 172 0.93 14.42 6.16
N THR A 173 -0.15 15.15 6.01
CA THR A 173 -1.52 14.63 6.10
C THR A 173 -2.07 14.33 4.71
N VAL A 174 -3.25 13.70 4.65
CA VAL A 174 -3.99 13.50 3.39
C VAL A 174 -4.26 14.82 2.66
N ASN A 175 -4.42 15.93 3.40
CA ASN A 175 -4.65 17.25 2.80
C ASN A 175 -3.40 17.87 2.19
N ASP A 176 -2.22 17.52 2.74
CA ASP A 176 -0.94 18.02 2.22
C ASP A 176 -0.50 17.21 0.99
N ASP A 177 -0.91 15.95 0.88
CA ASP A 177 -0.38 14.95 -0.05
C ASP A 177 1.15 14.82 0.06
N GLY A 178 1.63 14.00 0.99
CA GLY A 178 3.05 13.81 1.27
C GLY A 178 3.89 13.41 0.04
N LEU A 179 3.24 12.92 -1.02
CA LEU A 179 3.90 12.61 -2.29
C LEU A 179 4.30 13.87 -3.10
N GLN A 180 3.81 15.04 -2.74
CA GLN A 180 4.15 16.30 -3.41
C GLN A 180 5.46 16.94 -2.90
N PHE A 181 6.01 16.45 -1.79
CA PHE A 181 7.18 17.03 -1.11
C PHE A 181 8.41 16.14 -1.30
N ASP A 182 9.59 16.73 -1.23
CA ASP A 182 10.85 15.96 -1.14
C ASP A 182 10.99 15.35 0.26
N TRP A 183 11.51 14.12 0.35
CA TRP A 183 11.71 13.42 1.60
C TRP A 183 13.18 13.37 1.99
N HIS A 184 13.48 13.70 3.24
CA HIS A 184 14.85 13.80 3.72
C HIS A 184 15.02 13.22 5.11
N GLY A 185 16.25 12.85 5.45
CA GLY A 185 16.65 12.48 6.81
C GLY A 185 16.19 11.09 7.22
N LYS A 186 15.65 10.97 8.44
CA LYS A 186 15.24 9.71 9.05
C LYS A 186 13.73 9.56 9.04
N VAL A 187 13.26 8.55 8.33
CA VAL A 187 11.84 8.39 7.99
C VAL A 187 11.21 7.23 8.76
N TRP A 188 10.05 7.48 9.32
CA TRP A 188 9.07 6.46 9.68
C TRP A 188 7.93 6.52 8.69
N MET A 189 7.46 5.37 8.19
CA MET A 189 6.36 5.32 7.24
C MET A 189 5.43 4.13 7.51
N ASN A 190 4.13 4.42 7.67
CA ASN A 190 3.02 3.46 7.58
C ASN A 190 2.09 3.98 6.48
N PRO A 191 2.31 3.61 5.20
CA PRO A 191 1.63 4.23 4.07
C PRO A 191 0.19 3.75 3.92
N PRO A 192 -0.69 4.51 3.26
CA PRO A 192 -2.02 4.06 2.91
C PRO A 192 -1.98 2.94 1.85
N TYR A 193 -2.87 1.94 1.98
CA TYR A 193 -2.92 0.76 1.13
C TYR A 193 -3.93 0.84 -0.01
N ALA A 194 -4.43 2.03 -0.34
CA ALA A 194 -5.28 2.19 -1.51
C ALA A 194 -4.52 1.84 -2.78
N SER A 195 -5.21 1.15 -3.71
CA SER A 195 -4.61 0.70 -4.98
C SER A 195 -3.91 1.84 -5.73
N GLY A 196 -2.70 1.59 -6.21
CA GLY A 196 -1.85 2.57 -6.89
C GLY A 196 -1.24 3.64 -5.98
N LEU A 197 -1.68 3.77 -4.72
CA LEU A 197 -1.11 4.74 -3.79
C LEU A 197 0.09 4.16 -3.05
N ILE A 198 -0.01 2.91 -2.61
CA ILE A 198 1.09 2.20 -1.95
C ILE A 198 2.32 2.11 -2.88
N ASP A 199 2.12 1.85 -4.16
CA ASP A 199 3.20 1.78 -5.16
C ASP A 199 3.97 3.11 -5.22
N ARG A 200 3.26 4.24 -5.27
CA ARG A 200 3.87 5.57 -5.30
C ARG A 200 4.68 5.90 -4.05
N PHE A 201 4.19 5.49 -2.87
CA PHE A 201 4.94 5.63 -1.61
C PHE A 201 6.18 4.75 -1.59
N ALA A 202 6.08 3.50 -2.09
CA ALA A 202 7.19 2.57 -2.20
C ALA A 202 8.28 3.09 -3.13
N THR A 203 7.92 3.46 -4.35
CA THR A 203 8.88 4.02 -5.32
C THR A 203 9.53 5.29 -4.77
N LYS A 204 8.78 6.16 -4.13
CA LYS A 204 9.31 7.43 -3.61
C LYS A 204 10.30 7.23 -2.46
N ILE A 205 10.01 6.34 -1.51
CA ILE A 205 10.94 6.11 -0.39
C ILE A 205 12.24 5.46 -0.85
N VAL A 206 12.16 4.49 -1.77
CA VAL A 206 13.34 3.84 -2.35
C VAL A 206 14.18 4.85 -3.13
N PHE A 207 13.54 5.64 -3.98
CA PHE A 207 14.22 6.68 -4.75
C PHE A 207 15.01 7.66 -3.87
N HIS A 208 14.38 8.24 -2.83
CA HIS A 208 15.06 9.18 -1.95
C HIS A 208 16.14 8.52 -1.09
N TYR A 209 15.98 7.24 -0.75
CA TYR A 209 17.02 6.49 -0.05
C TYR A 209 18.24 6.22 -0.95
N GLU A 210 18.03 5.80 -2.19
CA GLU A 210 19.11 5.56 -3.16
C GLU A 210 19.86 6.85 -3.51
N ASN A 211 19.15 7.97 -3.61
CA ASN A 211 19.74 9.30 -3.83
C ASN A 211 20.41 9.89 -2.58
N LYS A 212 20.37 9.21 -1.43
CA LYS A 212 20.95 9.66 -0.16
C LYS A 212 20.26 10.90 0.45
N ASP A 213 19.07 11.25 -0.03
CA ASP A 213 18.22 12.25 0.61
C ASP A 213 17.70 11.72 1.96
N ILE A 214 17.25 10.45 1.97
CA ILE A 214 16.93 9.69 3.19
C ILE A 214 18.17 8.95 3.66
N THR A 215 18.51 9.06 4.93
CA THR A 215 19.65 8.38 5.52
C THR A 215 19.28 7.03 6.15
N GLU A 216 18.10 6.95 6.74
CA GLU A 216 17.53 5.75 7.34
C GLU A 216 16.00 5.78 7.20
N ALA A 217 15.39 4.62 6.97
CA ALA A 217 13.93 4.51 7.01
C ALA A 217 13.48 3.22 7.70
N ILE A 218 12.36 3.31 8.43
CA ILE A 218 11.62 2.15 8.94
C ILE A 218 10.20 2.22 8.39
N ILE A 219 9.80 1.15 7.72
CA ILE A 219 8.57 1.07 6.96
C ILE A 219 7.74 -0.10 7.49
N LEU A 220 6.53 0.18 7.96
CA LEU A 220 5.56 -0.83 8.38
C LEU A 220 4.54 -1.02 7.25
N VAL A 221 4.48 -2.21 6.68
CA VAL A 221 3.62 -2.53 5.54
C VAL A 221 2.93 -3.88 5.71
N ASN A 222 1.89 -4.14 4.92
CA ASN A 222 1.33 -5.47 4.79
C ASN A 222 2.37 -6.44 4.18
N ASN A 223 2.33 -7.71 4.62
CA ASN A 223 3.22 -8.75 4.11
C ASN A 223 2.67 -9.28 2.77
N ALA A 224 2.87 -8.51 1.71
CA ALA A 224 2.37 -8.79 0.36
C ALA A 224 3.56 -9.10 -0.57
N THR A 225 4.27 -10.21 -0.28
CA THR A 225 5.53 -10.60 -0.94
C THR A 225 5.42 -10.80 -2.45
N GLU A 226 4.22 -10.97 -2.97
CA GLU A 226 3.91 -11.17 -4.38
C GLU A 226 3.78 -9.87 -5.17
N THR A 227 3.71 -8.72 -4.49
CA THR A 227 3.49 -7.42 -5.14
C THR A 227 4.77 -6.72 -5.56
N GLY A 228 4.69 -5.91 -6.62
CA GLY A 228 5.82 -5.13 -7.12
C GLY A 228 6.35 -4.15 -6.08
N TRP A 229 5.46 -3.38 -5.42
CA TRP A 229 5.84 -2.40 -4.40
C TRP A 229 6.54 -3.04 -3.18
N PHE A 230 6.11 -4.25 -2.76
CA PHE A 230 6.78 -4.96 -1.67
C PHE A 230 8.20 -5.35 -2.08
N ASN A 231 8.34 -5.89 -3.30
CA ASN A 231 9.65 -6.27 -3.84
C ASN A 231 10.57 -5.06 -4.01
N GLU A 232 10.06 -3.90 -4.41
CA GLU A 232 10.84 -2.67 -4.51
C GLU A 232 11.41 -2.27 -3.14
N ILE A 233 10.59 -2.21 -2.09
CA ILE A 233 11.05 -1.84 -0.74
C ILE A 233 12.01 -2.89 -0.17
N ILE A 234 11.69 -4.19 -0.27
CA ILE A 234 12.52 -5.23 0.34
C ILE A 234 13.90 -5.30 -0.33
N ASN A 235 13.98 -5.06 -1.64
CA ASN A 235 15.23 -5.04 -2.37
C ASN A 235 16.14 -3.85 -1.97
N ALA A 236 15.59 -2.75 -1.50
CA ALA A 236 16.34 -1.63 -0.96
C ALA A 236 16.67 -1.78 0.54
N SER A 237 16.05 -2.77 1.22
CA SER A 237 16.18 -2.96 2.66
C SER A 237 17.44 -3.74 3.04
N SER A 238 18.00 -3.43 4.20
CA SER A 238 19.11 -4.17 4.80
C SER A 238 18.65 -5.25 5.80
N ALA A 239 17.43 -5.09 6.36
CA ALA A 239 16.83 -6.05 7.28
C ALA A 239 15.31 -5.92 7.27
N ALA A 240 14.63 -7.00 7.69
CA ALA A 240 13.19 -7.02 7.90
C ALA A 240 12.81 -7.80 9.15
N ILE A 241 11.67 -7.44 9.75
CA ILE A 241 11.02 -8.18 10.83
C ILE A 241 9.62 -8.58 10.37
N PHE A 242 9.26 -9.82 10.68
CA PHE A 242 7.92 -10.35 10.47
C PHE A 242 7.29 -10.58 11.85
N PRO A 243 6.31 -9.75 12.25
CA PRO A 243 5.67 -9.87 13.56
C PRO A 243 5.03 -11.25 13.75
N LYS A 244 5.21 -11.84 14.95
CA LYS A 244 4.62 -13.14 15.32
C LYS A 244 3.11 -13.13 15.48
N SER A 245 2.51 -11.94 15.52
CA SER A 245 1.08 -11.71 15.54
C SER A 245 0.76 -10.48 14.71
N ARG A 246 -0.46 -10.41 14.21
CA ARG A 246 -0.92 -9.22 13.45
C ARG A 246 -0.83 -7.95 14.29
N VAL A 247 -0.34 -6.87 13.72
CA VAL A 247 -0.28 -5.56 14.37
C VAL A 247 -1.70 -5.04 14.55
N ARG A 248 -2.08 -4.74 15.79
CA ARG A 248 -3.41 -4.21 16.12
C ARG A 248 -3.40 -2.71 16.02
N PHE A 249 -3.70 -2.20 14.85
CA PHE A 249 -3.84 -0.77 14.63
C PHE A 249 -5.03 -0.21 15.40
N TRP A 250 -5.01 1.06 15.72
CA TRP A 250 -6.13 1.76 16.31
C TRP A 250 -6.67 2.83 15.36
N LYS A 251 -7.95 3.15 15.52
CA LYS A 251 -8.65 4.16 14.73
C LYS A 251 -8.69 5.50 15.47
N PRO A 252 -9.05 6.61 14.79
CA PRO A 252 -9.19 7.92 15.43
C PRO A 252 -10.12 7.96 16.64
N ASP A 253 -11.13 7.07 16.69
CA ASP A 253 -12.06 6.91 17.82
C ASP A 253 -11.48 6.09 18.99
N GLY A 254 -10.24 5.59 18.87
CA GLY A 254 -9.57 4.77 19.86
C GLY A 254 -9.94 3.29 19.81
N GLU A 255 -10.83 2.87 18.91
CA GLU A 255 -11.14 1.46 18.71
C GLU A 255 -9.96 0.72 18.05
N LEU A 256 -9.69 -0.50 18.51
CA LEU A 256 -8.71 -1.37 17.88
C LEU A 256 -9.28 -1.94 16.58
N GLY A 257 -8.56 -1.75 15.48
CA GLY A 257 -8.90 -2.36 14.22
C GLY A 257 -8.69 -3.87 14.22
N ALA A 258 -9.57 -4.59 13.56
CA ALA A 258 -9.36 -6.01 13.29
C ALA A 258 -8.17 -6.19 12.32
N PRO A 259 -7.14 -6.95 12.70
CA PRO A 259 -5.99 -7.15 11.83
C PRO A 259 -6.38 -8.10 10.69
N LEU A 260 -6.53 -7.57 9.48
CA LEU A 260 -6.94 -8.34 8.30
C LEU A 260 -5.78 -9.12 7.69
N GLN A 261 -4.56 -8.56 7.71
CA GLN A 261 -3.37 -9.13 7.05
C GLN A 261 -2.18 -9.18 8.01
N GLY A 262 -1.20 -10.04 7.71
CA GLY A 262 0.11 -10.02 8.35
C GLY A 262 0.88 -8.75 7.92
N GLN A 263 1.85 -8.34 8.71
CA GLN A 263 2.69 -7.19 8.40
C GLN A 263 4.16 -7.60 8.29
N ALA A 264 4.92 -6.75 7.60
CA ALA A 264 6.37 -6.74 7.58
C ALA A 264 6.86 -5.35 8.00
N ILE A 265 7.97 -5.30 8.70
CA ILE A 265 8.64 -4.05 9.08
C ILE A 265 10.01 -4.09 8.42
N MET A 266 10.26 -3.17 7.51
CA MET A 266 11.47 -3.12 6.70
C MET A 266 12.36 -1.97 7.13
N TYR A 267 13.66 -2.18 7.06
CA TYR A 267 14.66 -1.19 7.44
C TYR A 267 15.62 -0.90 6.28
N LEU A 268 15.64 0.35 5.89
CA LEU A 268 16.61 0.91 4.97
C LEU A 268 17.65 1.68 5.79
N GLY A 269 18.89 1.24 5.80
CA GLY A 269 19.94 1.89 6.57
C GLY A 269 21.12 0.98 6.87
N ALA A 270 22.16 1.55 7.48
CA ALA A 270 23.38 0.82 7.80
C ALA A 270 23.35 0.14 9.16
N ASN A 271 22.46 0.53 10.07
CA ASN A 271 22.44 0.07 11.48
C ASN A 271 21.45 -1.09 11.70
N LYS A 272 21.52 -2.11 10.82
CA LYS A 272 20.61 -3.26 10.83
C LYS A 272 20.64 -4.05 12.12
N GLU A 273 21.79 -4.12 12.81
CA GLU A 273 21.94 -4.83 14.09
C GLU A 273 21.08 -4.15 15.18
N SER A 274 21.06 -2.83 15.24
CA SER A 274 20.19 -2.09 16.16
C SER A 274 18.73 -2.32 15.83
N PHE A 275 18.37 -2.28 14.56
CA PHE A 275 17.01 -2.55 14.10
C PHE A 275 16.55 -3.96 14.50
N LEU A 276 17.33 -4.99 14.17
CA LEU A 276 17.00 -6.37 14.51
C LEU A 276 16.87 -6.56 16.04
N ARG A 277 17.77 -5.96 16.82
CA ARG A 277 17.71 -6.03 18.29
C ARG A 277 16.44 -5.40 18.87
N GLU A 278 16.13 -4.16 18.47
CA GLU A 278 14.97 -3.42 19.02
C GLU A 278 13.62 -4.02 18.60
N PHE A 279 13.57 -4.60 17.39
CA PHE A 279 12.33 -5.15 16.84
C PHE A 279 12.16 -6.67 17.07
N SER A 280 13.18 -7.39 17.54
CA SER A 280 13.11 -8.85 17.79
C SER A 280 12.00 -9.27 18.76
N LYS A 281 11.60 -8.39 19.66
CA LYS A 281 10.50 -8.64 20.61
C LYS A 281 9.13 -8.80 19.92
N PHE A 282 8.97 -8.28 18.71
CA PHE A 282 7.73 -8.34 17.96
C PHE A 282 7.61 -9.60 17.12
N GLY A 283 8.72 -10.16 16.66
CA GLY A 283 8.71 -11.31 15.76
C GLY A 283 10.11 -11.82 15.42
N TRP A 284 10.19 -12.63 14.38
CA TRP A 284 11.47 -13.06 13.84
C TRP A 284 11.95 -12.06 12.78
N GLY A 285 13.26 -11.95 12.67
CA GLY A 285 13.89 -11.03 11.72
C GLY A 285 14.94 -11.70 10.86
N ALA A 286 15.22 -11.08 9.73
CA ALA A 286 16.26 -11.51 8.82
C ALA A 286 17.04 -10.31 8.27
N GLU A 287 18.31 -10.51 8.01
CA GLU A 287 19.06 -9.63 7.12
C GLU A 287 18.67 -9.94 5.68
N ILE A 288 18.50 -8.90 4.90
CA ILE A 288 18.13 -9.03 3.50
C ILE A 288 19.42 -9.15 2.68
N VAL A 289 19.54 -10.28 1.97
CA VAL A 289 20.64 -10.56 1.05
C VAL A 289 20.03 -10.72 -0.33
N ILE A 290 20.35 -9.80 -1.23
CA ILE A 290 19.90 -9.88 -2.62
C ILE A 290 20.97 -10.63 -3.40
N PRO A 291 20.63 -11.78 -4.03
CA PRO A 291 21.55 -12.47 -4.93
C PRO A 291 21.94 -11.54 -6.08
N ARG A 292 23.24 -11.45 -6.35
CA ARG A 292 23.77 -10.68 -7.49
C ARG A 292 23.66 -11.49 -8.77
#